data_c1c0e41ffaa55521d2e0a6fb4bf545ab
#
_entry.id   c1c0e41ffaa55521d2e0a6fb4bf545ab
#
_cell.length_a   1.000
_cell.length_b   1.000
_cell.length_c   1.000
_cell.angle_alpha   90.00
_cell.angle_beta   90.00
_cell.angle_gamma   90.00
#
_symmetry.space_group_name_H-M   'P 1'
#
loop_
_entity.id
_entity.type
_entity.pdbx_description
1 polymer ?
#
loop_
_entity_poly.entity_id
_entity_poly.type
_entity_poly.pdbx_seq_one_letter_code
_entity_poly.pdbx_strand_id
1 'polypeptide(L)'
;MATNFELLCLIFSVALSVLLGPNFATGSSIGVCYGMVANDLPPPREVIDMYKLNQIGRMRLYDPNPEALEALRNSGIEVLVGVRNEDLQQLAGSYSAAENWVATYITPYSLQVQFRYIVVGNEVFPGNSARYVLPAMQNLQNALSFGDIKVSTSIATSVLGVSYPPSAGAFSQDTIEYMVPIAQYLNNIGAPLLANVYPYFAYIGDPIDISLPYALFTSETVVVTDGGLSYDNLLDTMVDALYAALEKAGAPQVQVVVSETGWPSNGNGEVTTPENAQIYNSNLISHVLSSRGTPRRPGNSTESYLFAMFNENMKPGAAVEQHWGLFYPNKSQVYPINFPVKTLSTKLGFRNLCNGLYNQLKVHLESIFMVIIRM
;
A
#
# COMPACT_ATOMS: atom_id res chain seq x y z
N MET A 1 -8.27 -37.62 30.31
CA MET A 1 -8.73 -36.20 30.41
C MET A 1 -8.04 -35.27 29.36
N ALA A 2 -6.81 -35.52 28.95
CA ALA A 2 -6.13 -34.71 27.92
C ALA A 2 -6.78 -34.81 26.53
N THR A 3 -7.25 -35.96 26.12
CA THR A 3 -7.85 -36.23 24.81
C THR A 3 -9.16 -35.47 24.50
N ASN A 4 -10.00 -35.23 25.53
CA ASN A 4 -11.26 -34.50 25.37
C ASN A 4 -11.03 -32.99 25.25
N PHE A 5 -9.97 -32.46 25.84
CA PHE A 5 -9.60 -31.05 25.72
C PHE A 5 -9.03 -30.72 24.32
N GLU A 6 -8.17 -31.61 23.78
CA GLU A 6 -7.62 -31.46 22.45
C GLU A 6 -8.72 -31.54 21.36
N LEU A 7 -9.69 -32.45 21.54
CA LEU A 7 -10.84 -32.57 20.64
C LEU A 7 -11.75 -31.34 20.72
N LEU A 8 -11.96 -30.75 21.89
CA LEU A 8 -12.77 -29.55 22.10
C LEU A 8 -12.06 -28.34 21.44
N CYS A 9 -10.74 -28.22 21.57
CA CYS A 9 -9.95 -27.18 20.90
C CYS A 9 -9.98 -27.33 19.36
N LEU A 10 -9.96 -28.56 18.84
CA LEU A 10 -10.05 -28.84 17.43
C LEU A 10 -11.43 -28.46 16.85
N ILE A 11 -12.53 -28.84 17.56
CA ILE A 11 -13.88 -28.48 17.16
C ILE A 11 -14.09 -26.97 17.21
N PHE A 12 -13.57 -26.29 18.24
CA PHE A 12 -13.65 -24.84 18.35
C PHE A 12 -12.83 -24.12 17.27
N SER A 13 -11.66 -24.68 16.88
CA SER A 13 -10.84 -24.12 15.81
C SER A 13 -11.49 -24.29 14.43
N VAL A 14 -12.12 -25.44 14.18
CA VAL A 14 -12.86 -25.70 12.94
C VAL A 14 -14.13 -24.84 12.88
N ALA A 15 -14.87 -24.71 13.99
CA ALA A 15 -16.05 -23.85 14.06
C ALA A 15 -15.69 -22.37 13.91
N LEU A 16 -14.58 -21.92 14.47
CA LEU A 16 -14.09 -20.55 14.36
C LEU A 16 -13.58 -20.25 12.94
N SER A 17 -12.93 -21.20 12.26
CA SER A 17 -12.52 -21.05 10.87
C SER A 17 -13.70 -21.04 9.89
N VAL A 18 -14.79 -21.73 10.20
CA VAL A 18 -16.04 -21.71 9.41
C VAL A 18 -16.84 -20.42 9.67
N LEU A 19 -16.81 -19.89 10.89
CA LEU A 19 -17.50 -18.63 11.26
C LEU A 19 -16.76 -17.38 10.77
N LEU A 20 -15.43 -17.43 10.65
CA LEU A 20 -14.62 -16.29 10.22
C LEU A 20 -14.49 -16.18 8.69
N GLY A 21 -15.02 -17.15 7.92
CA GLY A 21 -14.84 -17.19 6.46
C GLY A 21 -13.37 -17.37 6.07
N PRO A 22 -13.02 -17.38 4.79
CA PRO A 22 -11.63 -17.30 4.37
C PRO A 22 -11.08 -15.93 4.81
N ASN A 23 -10.41 -15.89 5.96
CA ASN A 23 -9.62 -14.74 6.35
C ASN A 23 -8.54 -14.56 5.29
N PHE A 24 -8.78 -13.65 4.35
CA PHE A 24 -7.68 -13.08 3.61
C PHE A 24 -6.68 -12.62 4.66
N ALA A 25 -5.43 -13.04 4.50
CA ALA A 25 -4.39 -12.75 5.46
C ALA A 25 -4.31 -11.22 5.64
N THR A 26 -4.98 -10.72 6.68
CA THR A 26 -4.82 -9.35 7.16
C THR A 26 -3.39 -9.25 7.64
N GLY A 27 -2.46 -8.87 6.74
CA GLY A 27 -1.05 -8.83 7.09
C GLY A 27 -0.07 -8.79 5.93
N SER A 28 -0.49 -9.00 4.68
CA SER A 28 0.39 -8.76 3.54
C SER A 28 0.56 -7.25 3.35
N SER A 29 1.80 -6.77 3.39
CA SER A 29 2.10 -5.36 3.11
C SER A 29 2.16 -5.07 1.60
N ILE A 30 1.72 -6.02 0.76
CA ILE A 30 1.71 -5.89 -0.69
C ILE A 30 0.28 -5.72 -1.22
N GLY A 31 0.07 -4.78 -2.12
CA GLY A 31 -1.16 -4.52 -2.84
C GLY A 31 -0.91 -4.39 -4.34
N VAL A 32 -1.98 -4.15 -5.10
CA VAL A 32 -1.93 -3.91 -6.55
C VAL A 32 -2.80 -2.71 -6.89
N CYS A 33 -2.34 -1.89 -7.83
CA CYS A 33 -3.11 -0.77 -8.37
C CYS A 33 -4.10 -1.28 -9.42
N TYR A 34 -5.36 -0.85 -9.31
CA TYR A 34 -6.38 -1.09 -10.31
C TYR A 34 -6.59 0.19 -11.12
N GLY A 35 -5.79 0.36 -12.20
CA GLY A 35 -5.98 1.39 -13.20
C GLY A 35 -7.13 1.05 -14.14
N MET A 36 -7.82 2.08 -14.64
CA MET A 36 -9.03 1.92 -15.46
C MET A 36 -8.98 2.72 -16.78
N VAL A 37 -7.77 3.06 -17.26
CA VAL A 37 -7.59 3.81 -18.52
C VAL A 37 -7.52 2.84 -19.70
N ALA A 38 -8.60 2.09 -19.89
CA ALA A 38 -8.74 1.09 -20.95
C ALA A 38 -10.21 0.89 -21.33
N ASN A 39 -10.47 0.30 -22.50
CA ASN A 39 -11.83 0.02 -22.99
C ASN A 39 -12.13 -1.47 -23.15
N ASP A 40 -11.23 -2.33 -22.68
CA ASP A 40 -11.30 -3.79 -22.83
C ASP A 40 -11.17 -4.53 -21.48
N LEU A 41 -11.22 -3.81 -20.36
CA LEU A 41 -11.10 -4.40 -19.02
C LEU A 41 -12.30 -5.28 -18.66
N PRO A 42 -12.10 -6.34 -17.87
CA PRO A 42 -13.20 -7.10 -17.31
C PRO A 42 -14.02 -6.25 -16.32
N PRO A 43 -15.31 -6.58 -16.12
CA PRO A 43 -16.17 -5.89 -15.17
C PRO A 43 -15.53 -5.88 -13.74
N PRO A 44 -15.73 -4.82 -12.93
CA PRO A 44 -15.11 -4.71 -11.60
C PRO A 44 -15.33 -5.92 -10.69
N ARG A 45 -16.50 -6.57 -10.76
CA ARG A 45 -16.77 -7.79 -9.98
C ARG A 45 -15.80 -8.92 -10.31
N GLU A 46 -15.51 -9.14 -11.59
CA GLU A 46 -14.56 -10.16 -12.03
C GLU A 46 -13.13 -9.80 -11.62
N VAL A 47 -12.80 -8.50 -11.59
CA VAL A 47 -11.50 -8.01 -11.10
C VAL A 47 -11.36 -8.32 -9.62
N ILE A 48 -12.39 -8.07 -8.79
CA ILE A 48 -12.37 -8.41 -7.37
C ILE A 48 -12.19 -9.92 -7.17
N ASP A 49 -12.83 -10.75 -8.00
CA ASP A 49 -12.64 -12.20 -7.94
C ASP A 49 -11.20 -12.59 -8.31
N MET A 50 -10.55 -11.89 -9.25
CA MET A 50 -9.12 -12.08 -9.57
C MET A 50 -8.21 -11.71 -8.40
N TYR A 51 -8.48 -10.60 -7.69
CA TYR A 51 -7.74 -10.24 -6.47
C TYR A 51 -7.82 -11.37 -5.43
N LYS A 52 -9.02 -11.89 -5.20
CA LYS A 52 -9.25 -13.01 -4.27
C LYS A 52 -8.52 -14.27 -4.71
N LEU A 53 -8.65 -14.65 -5.99
CA LEU A 53 -8.03 -15.86 -6.55
C LEU A 53 -6.50 -15.81 -6.43
N ASN A 54 -5.91 -14.64 -6.66
CA ASN A 54 -4.47 -14.43 -6.57
C ASN A 54 -4.01 -14.01 -5.15
N GLN A 55 -4.91 -14.02 -4.16
CA GLN A 55 -4.60 -13.73 -2.75
C GLN A 55 -4.05 -12.30 -2.53
N ILE A 56 -4.48 -11.36 -3.36
CA ILE A 56 -4.11 -9.95 -3.27
C ILE A 56 -5.07 -9.29 -2.28
N GLY A 57 -4.59 -8.94 -1.09
CA GLY A 57 -5.40 -8.41 0.00
C GLY A 57 -5.56 -6.89 0.00
N ARG A 58 -4.88 -6.17 -0.91
CA ARG A 58 -4.91 -4.70 -0.97
C ARG A 58 -5.07 -4.20 -2.38
N MET A 59 -5.88 -3.16 -2.53
CA MET A 59 -6.16 -2.51 -3.81
C MET A 59 -5.95 -1.00 -3.71
N ARG A 60 -5.38 -0.40 -4.75
CA ARG A 60 -5.41 1.04 -4.93
C ARG A 60 -6.34 1.40 -6.09
N LEU A 61 -7.34 2.24 -5.82
CA LEU A 61 -8.20 2.91 -6.81
C LEU A 61 -7.76 4.36 -6.96
N TYR A 62 -7.79 4.91 -8.18
CA TYR A 62 -7.38 6.29 -8.49
C TYR A 62 -8.52 7.28 -8.33
N ASP A 63 -9.76 6.79 -8.40
CA ASP A 63 -10.98 7.53 -8.13
C ASP A 63 -12.01 6.63 -7.44
N PRO A 64 -13.06 7.20 -6.84
CA PRO A 64 -14.10 6.43 -6.16
C PRO A 64 -15.12 5.85 -7.16
N ASN A 65 -14.67 4.92 -8.02
CA ASN A 65 -15.53 4.26 -9.00
C ASN A 65 -16.65 3.47 -8.30
N PRO A 66 -17.97 3.81 -8.51
CA PRO A 66 -19.07 3.20 -7.77
C PRO A 66 -19.22 1.69 -8.03
N GLU A 67 -18.95 1.22 -9.25
CA GLU A 67 -19.05 -0.21 -9.59
C GLU A 67 -17.96 -1.02 -8.89
N ALA A 68 -16.74 -0.47 -8.80
CA ALA A 68 -15.64 -1.09 -8.07
C ALA A 68 -15.92 -1.09 -6.56
N LEU A 69 -16.42 0.01 -6.00
CA LEU A 69 -16.78 0.09 -4.57
C LEU A 69 -17.92 -0.89 -4.22
N GLU A 70 -18.91 -1.03 -5.10
CA GLU A 70 -19.99 -2.02 -4.91
C GLU A 70 -19.44 -3.46 -4.96
N ALA A 71 -18.55 -3.76 -5.90
CA ALA A 71 -17.92 -5.08 -6.00
C ALA A 71 -17.01 -5.41 -4.81
N LEU A 72 -16.43 -4.39 -4.15
CA LEU A 72 -15.58 -4.53 -2.99
C LEU A 72 -16.33 -4.84 -1.68
N ARG A 73 -17.65 -4.70 -1.62
CA ARG A 73 -18.44 -5.01 -0.42
C ARG A 73 -18.15 -6.43 0.07
N ASN A 74 -17.81 -6.53 1.36
CA ASN A 74 -17.52 -7.82 2.03
C ASN A 74 -16.42 -8.65 1.33
N SER A 75 -15.55 -8.01 0.53
CA SER A 75 -14.46 -8.70 -0.15
C SER A 75 -13.31 -9.07 0.77
N GLY A 76 -13.14 -8.35 1.88
CA GLY A 76 -11.97 -8.44 2.75
C GLY A 76 -10.71 -7.75 2.19
N ILE A 77 -10.81 -7.08 1.04
CA ILE A 77 -9.71 -6.33 0.43
C ILE A 77 -9.64 -4.94 1.07
N GLU A 78 -8.46 -4.56 1.57
CA GLU A 78 -8.19 -3.20 2.05
C GLU A 78 -8.00 -2.25 0.85
N VAL A 79 -8.62 -1.06 0.90
CA VAL A 79 -8.68 -0.15 -0.25
C VAL A 79 -8.01 1.19 0.06
N LEU A 80 -7.12 1.61 -0.84
CA LEU A 80 -6.75 3.01 -1.03
C LEU A 80 -7.68 3.60 -2.08
N VAL A 81 -8.44 4.63 -1.74
CA VAL A 81 -9.32 5.32 -2.68
C VAL A 81 -8.80 6.71 -3.00
N GLY A 82 -8.59 6.99 -4.27
CA GLY A 82 -8.11 8.29 -4.76
C GLY A 82 -9.19 9.35 -4.82
N VAL A 83 -8.78 10.59 -4.62
CA VAL A 83 -9.51 11.80 -4.99
C VAL A 83 -8.89 12.33 -6.26
N ARG A 84 -9.68 12.57 -7.28
CA ARG A 84 -9.20 13.08 -8.58
C ARG A 84 -8.55 14.44 -8.42
N ASN A 85 -7.51 14.71 -9.21
CA ASN A 85 -6.78 15.98 -9.17
C ASN A 85 -7.70 17.17 -9.52
N GLU A 86 -8.72 16.96 -10.34
CA GLU A 86 -9.70 17.97 -10.75
C GLU A 86 -10.60 18.40 -9.59
N ASP A 87 -10.84 17.54 -8.61
CA ASP A 87 -11.72 17.80 -7.47
C ASP A 87 -11.04 18.60 -6.35
N LEU A 88 -9.70 18.70 -6.37
CA LEU A 88 -8.88 19.28 -5.29
C LEU A 88 -9.27 20.72 -4.95
N GLN A 89 -9.49 21.57 -5.94
CA GLN A 89 -9.83 22.98 -5.73
C GLN A 89 -11.18 23.12 -5.00
N GLN A 90 -12.17 22.32 -5.38
CA GLN A 90 -13.50 22.35 -4.77
C GLN A 90 -13.44 21.85 -3.32
N LEU A 91 -12.72 20.74 -3.09
CA LEU A 91 -12.58 20.14 -1.74
C LEU A 91 -11.76 21.02 -0.79
N ALA A 92 -10.76 21.72 -1.32
CA ALA A 92 -9.97 22.69 -0.56
C ALA A 92 -10.79 23.93 -0.16
N GLY A 93 -11.66 24.39 -1.07
CA GLY A 93 -12.41 25.63 -0.89
C GLY A 93 -13.68 25.49 -0.04
N SER A 94 -14.17 24.26 0.24
CA SER A 94 -15.44 24.06 0.91
C SER A 94 -15.47 22.78 1.75
N TYR A 95 -15.65 22.94 3.06
CA TYR A 95 -15.89 21.82 3.97
C TYR A 95 -17.15 21.02 3.58
N SER A 96 -18.23 21.71 3.18
CA SER A 96 -19.45 21.04 2.71
C SER A 96 -19.23 20.20 1.45
N ALA A 97 -18.28 20.58 0.57
CA ALA A 97 -17.91 19.74 -0.56
C ALA A 97 -17.21 18.46 -0.10
N ALA A 98 -16.35 18.54 0.92
CA ALA A 98 -15.70 17.38 1.51
C ALA A 98 -16.70 16.46 2.23
N GLU A 99 -17.66 17.02 2.98
CA GLU A 99 -18.76 16.25 3.59
C GLU A 99 -19.59 15.51 2.52
N ASN A 100 -19.95 16.20 1.44
CA ASN A 100 -20.69 15.59 0.34
C ASN A 100 -19.90 14.48 -0.36
N TRP A 101 -18.59 14.67 -0.55
CA TRP A 101 -17.72 13.66 -1.12
C TRP A 101 -17.67 12.38 -0.23
N VAL A 102 -17.47 12.56 1.07
CA VAL A 102 -17.49 11.46 2.05
C VAL A 102 -18.86 10.79 2.10
N ALA A 103 -19.94 11.56 2.13
CA ALA A 103 -21.31 11.04 2.14
C ALA A 103 -21.66 10.25 0.87
N THR A 104 -21.05 10.61 -0.28
CA THR A 104 -21.32 9.96 -1.57
C THR A 104 -20.48 8.70 -1.75
N TYR A 105 -19.19 8.74 -1.40
CA TYR A 105 -18.23 7.70 -1.82
C TYR A 105 -17.72 6.82 -0.68
N ILE A 106 -17.82 7.26 0.58
CA ILE A 106 -17.30 6.49 1.72
C ILE A 106 -18.44 5.97 2.57
N THR A 107 -19.35 6.82 3.02
CA THR A 107 -20.41 6.46 3.96
C THR A 107 -21.26 5.28 3.52
N PRO A 108 -21.71 5.16 2.24
CA PRO A 108 -22.56 4.05 1.79
C PRO A 108 -21.89 2.68 1.82
N TYR A 109 -20.55 2.66 1.87
CA TYR A 109 -19.73 1.45 1.80
C TYR A 109 -18.99 1.14 3.11
N SER A 110 -18.94 2.08 4.07
CA SER A 110 -18.05 2.06 5.24
C SER A 110 -18.17 0.82 6.13
N LEU A 111 -19.34 0.17 6.17
CA LEU A 111 -19.56 -1.06 6.95
C LEU A 111 -19.13 -2.34 6.21
N GLN A 112 -18.88 -2.27 4.90
CA GLN A 112 -18.68 -3.45 4.06
C GLN A 112 -17.40 -3.39 3.22
N VAL A 113 -16.82 -2.21 3.02
CA VAL A 113 -15.53 -1.98 2.35
C VAL A 113 -14.50 -1.55 3.38
N GLN A 114 -13.33 -2.17 3.36
CA GLN A 114 -12.25 -1.86 4.27
C GLN A 114 -11.40 -0.72 3.70
N PHE A 115 -11.85 0.53 3.89
CA PHE A 115 -11.08 1.70 3.51
C PHE A 115 -9.86 1.86 4.43
N ARG A 116 -8.68 1.93 3.82
CA ARG A 116 -7.41 2.11 4.52
C ARG A 116 -6.93 3.55 4.47
N TYR A 117 -6.85 4.11 3.27
CA TYR A 117 -6.46 5.50 3.05
C TYR A 117 -7.38 6.17 2.04
N ILE A 118 -7.65 7.48 2.24
CA ILE A 118 -8.13 8.39 1.21
C ILE A 118 -6.90 9.14 0.69
N VAL A 119 -6.66 9.04 -0.63
CA VAL A 119 -5.46 9.58 -1.29
C VAL A 119 -5.85 10.85 -2.03
N VAL A 120 -5.50 12.00 -1.49
CA VAL A 120 -5.92 13.33 -1.98
C VAL A 120 -4.95 13.83 -3.03
N GLY A 121 -5.30 13.64 -4.30
CA GLY A 121 -4.46 13.90 -5.45
C GLY A 121 -3.36 12.85 -5.66
N ASN A 122 -2.93 12.73 -6.90
CA ASN A 122 -1.84 11.87 -7.34
C ASN A 122 -0.84 12.68 -8.16
N GLU A 123 0.44 12.72 -7.71
CA GLU A 123 1.55 13.39 -8.39
C GLU A 123 1.26 14.87 -8.74
N VAL A 124 0.65 15.57 -7.79
CA VAL A 124 0.24 16.96 -7.99
C VAL A 124 1.44 17.92 -7.94
N PHE A 125 2.57 17.49 -7.37
CA PHE A 125 3.74 18.35 -7.11
C PHE A 125 4.91 18.07 -8.05
N PRO A 126 5.56 19.15 -8.58
CA PRO A 126 5.13 20.55 -8.57
C PRO A 126 3.97 20.77 -9.54
N GLY A 127 3.04 21.67 -9.21
CA GLY A 127 1.93 21.97 -10.12
C GLY A 127 0.94 22.99 -9.59
N ASN A 128 0.08 23.50 -10.47
CA ASN A 128 -0.88 24.57 -10.16
C ASN A 128 -1.90 24.18 -9.08
N SER A 129 -2.18 22.89 -8.92
CA SER A 129 -3.11 22.36 -7.92
C SER A 129 -2.44 22.04 -6.58
N ALA A 130 -1.10 22.16 -6.46
CA ALA A 130 -0.33 21.85 -5.25
C ALA A 130 -0.89 22.54 -4.00
N ARG A 131 -1.25 23.82 -4.11
CA ARG A 131 -1.81 24.64 -3.03
C ARG A 131 -3.14 24.13 -2.46
N TYR A 132 -3.85 23.29 -3.21
CA TYR A 132 -5.16 22.75 -2.80
C TYR A 132 -5.06 21.44 -2.03
N VAL A 133 -3.93 20.74 -2.10
CA VAL A 133 -3.79 19.38 -1.54
C VAL A 133 -3.98 19.39 -0.03
N LEU A 134 -3.19 20.19 0.71
CA LEU A 134 -3.27 20.21 2.16
C LEU A 134 -4.64 20.67 2.69
N PRO A 135 -5.26 21.78 2.20
CA PRO A 135 -6.60 22.15 2.63
C PRO A 135 -7.66 21.08 2.30
N ALA A 136 -7.57 20.41 1.16
CA ALA A 136 -8.47 19.32 0.81
C ALA A 136 -8.29 18.11 1.74
N MET A 137 -7.04 17.75 2.09
CA MET A 137 -6.75 16.69 3.07
C MET A 137 -7.38 17.02 4.43
N GLN A 138 -7.23 18.26 4.90
CA GLN A 138 -7.78 18.70 6.18
C GLN A 138 -9.31 18.65 6.18
N ASN A 139 -9.97 19.15 5.13
CA ASN A 139 -11.41 19.12 5.01
C ASN A 139 -11.96 17.69 4.97
N LEU A 140 -11.32 16.79 4.19
CA LEU A 140 -11.73 15.39 4.12
C LEU A 140 -11.49 14.64 5.44
N GLN A 141 -10.36 14.86 6.12
CA GLN A 141 -10.10 14.24 7.43
C GLN A 141 -11.12 14.69 8.47
N ASN A 142 -11.50 15.98 8.46
CA ASN A 142 -12.52 16.52 9.36
C ASN A 142 -13.94 16.02 9.03
N ALA A 143 -14.22 15.72 7.77
CA ALA A 143 -15.52 15.19 7.33
C ALA A 143 -15.69 13.68 7.69
N LEU A 144 -14.61 12.95 7.95
CA LEU A 144 -14.68 11.56 8.38
C LEU A 144 -15.14 11.48 9.83
N SER A 145 -16.30 10.91 10.06
CA SER A 145 -16.92 10.78 11.40
C SER A 145 -16.79 9.35 11.96
N PHE A 146 -16.13 8.44 11.25
CA PHE A 146 -16.06 7.02 11.61
C PHE A 146 -14.78 6.35 11.11
N GLY A 147 -14.36 5.31 11.85
CA GLY A 147 -13.23 4.44 11.48
C GLY A 147 -11.86 5.09 11.67
N ASP A 148 -10.83 4.29 11.40
CA ASP A 148 -9.43 4.69 11.45
C ASP A 148 -8.88 5.07 10.05
N ILE A 149 -9.78 5.53 9.14
CA ILE A 149 -9.40 5.91 7.78
C ILE A 149 -8.50 7.15 7.87
N LYS A 150 -7.29 7.05 7.33
CA LYS A 150 -6.34 8.16 7.28
C LYS A 150 -6.39 8.84 5.92
N VAL A 151 -6.28 10.17 5.93
CA VAL A 151 -6.19 10.96 4.71
C VAL A 151 -4.73 11.29 4.44
N SER A 152 -4.28 11.04 3.22
CA SER A 152 -2.91 11.30 2.78
C SER A 152 -2.91 11.80 1.32
N THR A 153 -1.74 12.01 0.75
CA THR A 153 -1.53 12.32 -0.67
C THR A 153 -0.44 11.43 -1.25
N SER A 154 -0.49 11.19 -2.57
CA SER A 154 0.51 10.41 -3.29
C SER A 154 1.39 11.33 -4.13
N ILE A 155 2.71 11.24 -3.92
CA ILE A 155 3.72 12.07 -4.58
C ILE A 155 4.57 11.24 -5.55
N ALA A 156 5.12 11.89 -6.58
CA ALA A 156 6.23 11.35 -7.35
C ALA A 156 7.56 11.65 -6.65
N THR A 157 8.59 10.86 -6.92
CA THR A 157 9.95 11.12 -6.39
C THR A 157 10.58 12.40 -6.88
N SER A 158 10.04 13.01 -7.95
CA SER A 158 10.45 14.32 -8.48
C SER A 158 10.23 15.49 -7.50
N VAL A 159 9.52 15.28 -6.39
CA VAL A 159 9.44 16.28 -5.31
C VAL A 159 10.79 16.50 -4.61
N LEU A 160 11.75 15.58 -4.77
CA LEU A 160 13.08 15.70 -4.21
C LEU A 160 13.98 16.53 -5.13
N GLY A 161 14.62 17.55 -4.58
CA GLY A 161 15.70 18.29 -5.25
C GLY A 161 17.05 17.59 -5.07
N VAL A 162 17.20 16.80 -4.01
CA VAL A 162 18.36 15.95 -3.75
C VAL A 162 17.82 14.57 -3.37
N SER A 163 18.30 13.53 -4.06
CA SER A 163 17.90 12.13 -3.78
C SER A 163 19.09 11.20 -3.56
N TYR A 164 20.31 11.69 -3.80
CA TYR A 164 21.54 10.92 -3.64
C TYR A 164 22.66 11.78 -3.01
N PRO A 165 23.48 11.21 -2.06
CA PRO A 165 23.26 9.93 -1.41
C PRO A 165 21.94 9.95 -0.60
N PRO A 166 21.37 8.77 -0.22
CA PRO A 166 20.03 8.71 0.43
C PRO A 166 19.90 9.62 1.66
N SER A 167 20.93 9.72 2.51
CA SER A 167 20.92 10.60 3.68
C SER A 167 20.85 12.09 3.34
N ALA A 168 21.22 12.47 2.12
CA ALA A 168 21.15 13.85 1.64
C ALA A 168 19.74 14.23 1.14
N GLY A 169 18.81 13.26 1.02
CA GLY A 169 17.44 13.47 0.52
C GLY A 169 16.81 14.75 1.07
N ALA A 170 16.26 15.59 0.18
CA ALA A 170 15.64 16.86 0.54
C ALA A 170 14.60 17.27 -0.51
N PHE A 171 13.50 17.87 -0.09
CA PHE A 171 12.50 18.44 -0.98
C PHE A 171 13.11 19.57 -1.83
N SER A 172 12.67 19.70 -3.08
CA SER A 172 13.13 20.74 -3.99
C SER A 172 12.61 22.12 -3.58
N GLN A 173 13.25 23.18 -4.10
CA GLN A 173 12.79 24.54 -3.85
C GLN A 173 11.34 24.79 -4.35
N ASP A 174 10.95 24.12 -5.41
CA ASP A 174 9.61 24.26 -6.01
C ASP A 174 8.52 23.48 -5.25
N THR A 175 8.90 22.58 -4.37
CA THR A 175 7.95 21.73 -3.65
C THR A 175 7.99 21.90 -2.13
N ILE A 176 9.08 22.44 -1.56
CA ILE A 176 9.30 22.52 -0.13
C ILE A 176 8.21 23.30 0.61
N GLU A 177 7.66 24.36 0.00
CA GLU A 177 6.58 25.18 0.59
C GLU A 177 5.28 24.39 0.79
N TYR A 178 5.04 23.35 -0.01
CA TYR A 178 3.90 22.44 0.10
C TYR A 178 4.23 21.22 0.93
N MET A 179 5.39 20.62 0.69
CA MET A 179 5.76 19.33 1.28
C MET A 179 6.03 19.41 2.79
N VAL A 180 6.64 20.52 3.28
CA VAL A 180 6.91 20.68 4.70
C VAL A 180 5.61 20.74 5.52
N PRO A 181 4.61 21.59 5.20
CA PRO A 181 3.34 21.60 5.93
C PRO A 181 2.57 20.28 5.81
N ILE A 182 2.61 19.61 4.65
CA ILE A 182 1.98 18.29 4.47
C ILE A 182 2.65 17.26 5.36
N ALA A 183 3.99 17.17 5.36
CA ALA A 183 4.73 16.23 6.19
C ALA A 183 4.43 16.43 7.69
N GLN A 184 4.41 17.67 8.16
CA GLN A 184 4.06 18.00 9.54
C GLN A 184 2.60 17.65 9.87
N TYR A 185 1.67 17.90 8.95
CA TYR A 185 0.28 17.51 9.12
C TYR A 185 0.13 15.98 9.23
N LEU A 186 0.76 15.22 8.33
CA LEU A 186 0.76 13.76 8.37
C LEU A 186 1.36 13.21 9.67
N ASN A 187 2.46 13.82 10.14
CA ASN A 187 3.09 13.49 11.42
C ASN A 187 2.11 13.68 12.59
N ASN A 188 1.35 14.77 12.58
CA ASN A 188 0.40 15.11 13.65
C ASN A 188 -0.81 14.17 13.70
N ILE A 189 -1.31 13.73 12.54
CA ILE A 189 -2.47 12.82 12.48
C ILE A 189 -2.08 11.33 12.46
N GLY A 190 -0.77 11.02 12.45
CA GLY A 190 -0.26 9.65 12.38
C GLY A 190 -0.62 8.96 11.05
N ALA A 191 -0.64 9.70 9.94
CA ALA A 191 -0.85 9.16 8.60
C ALA A 191 0.48 9.00 7.85
N PRO A 192 0.62 8.02 6.94
CA PRO A 192 1.81 7.89 6.10
C PRO A 192 1.82 8.93 4.98
N LEU A 193 3.00 9.18 4.40
CA LEU A 193 3.13 9.77 3.08
C LEU A 193 3.11 8.65 2.04
N LEU A 194 2.27 8.78 1.01
CA LEU A 194 2.27 7.86 -0.10
C LEU A 194 3.21 8.37 -1.20
N ALA A 195 3.98 7.47 -1.80
CA ALA A 195 4.93 7.82 -2.84
C ALA A 195 4.92 6.79 -3.99
N ASN A 196 4.91 7.30 -5.21
CA ASN A 196 5.10 6.51 -6.42
C ASN A 196 6.61 6.42 -6.67
N VAL A 197 7.18 5.24 -6.50
CA VAL A 197 8.63 5.02 -6.53
C VAL A 197 8.97 3.99 -7.59
N TYR A 198 9.62 4.44 -8.66
CA TYR A 198 9.93 3.60 -9.81
C TYR A 198 11.43 3.50 -10.08
N PRO A 199 12.10 2.45 -9.61
CA PRO A 199 13.48 2.14 -10.00
C PRO A 199 13.69 2.06 -11.51
N TYR A 200 12.66 1.68 -12.26
CA TYR A 200 12.68 1.69 -13.72
C TYR A 200 13.05 3.06 -14.29
N PHE A 201 12.35 4.12 -13.88
CA PHE A 201 12.61 5.46 -14.41
C PHE A 201 13.97 6.01 -13.97
N ALA A 202 14.41 5.71 -12.75
CA ALA A 202 15.75 6.07 -12.30
C ALA A 202 16.83 5.35 -13.12
N TYR A 203 16.67 4.06 -13.40
CA TYR A 203 17.60 3.28 -14.21
C TYR A 203 17.70 3.80 -15.65
N ILE A 204 16.57 4.02 -16.33
CA ILE A 204 16.61 4.51 -17.73
C ILE A 204 17.11 5.96 -17.83
N GLY A 205 16.99 6.73 -16.74
CA GLY A 205 17.52 8.08 -16.66
C GLY A 205 19.04 8.14 -16.52
N ASP A 206 19.63 7.12 -15.87
CA ASP A 206 21.09 7.03 -15.68
C ASP A 206 21.56 5.57 -15.66
N PRO A 207 21.60 4.89 -16.83
CA PRO A 207 22.03 3.49 -16.92
C PRO A 207 23.55 3.31 -16.80
N ILE A 208 24.31 4.39 -16.69
CA ILE A 208 25.76 4.35 -16.51
C ILE A 208 26.09 4.13 -15.04
N ASP A 209 25.49 4.91 -14.14
CA ASP A 209 25.77 4.86 -12.71
C ASP A 209 24.82 3.90 -11.98
N ILE A 210 23.63 3.62 -12.51
CA ILE A 210 22.66 2.67 -11.96
C ILE A 210 22.70 1.37 -12.74
N SER A 211 23.16 0.28 -12.13
CA SER A 211 23.16 -1.03 -12.78
C SER A 211 21.78 -1.69 -12.81
N LEU A 212 21.47 -2.45 -13.86
CA LEU A 212 20.20 -3.18 -13.99
C LEU A 212 19.98 -4.18 -12.84
N PRO A 213 20.98 -4.95 -12.37
CA PRO A 213 20.81 -5.82 -11.20
C PRO A 213 20.41 -5.07 -9.93
N TYR A 214 20.93 -3.87 -9.73
CA TYR A 214 20.57 -3.01 -8.59
C TYR A 214 19.10 -2.55 -8.66
N ALA A 215 18.64 -2.16 -9.85
CA ALA A 215 17.26 -1.77 -10.08
C ALA A 215 16.27 -2.95 -9.97
N LEU A 216 16.69 -4.17 -10.33
CA LEU A 216 15.86 -5.38 -10.33
C LEU A 216 15.92 -6.22 -9.03
N PHE A 217 16.57 -5.75 -7.96
CA PHE A 217 16.80 -6.50 -6.71
C PHE A 217 17.63 -7.79 -6.92
N THR A 218 18.50 -7.83 -7.90
CA THR A 218 19.34 -9.01 -8.20
C THR A 218 20.82 -8.76 -7.94
N SER A 219 21.18 -7.62 -7.32
CA SER A 219 22.56 -7.40 -6.89
C SER A 219 22.95 -8.37 -5.77
N GLU A 220 24.07 -9.04 -5.94
CA GLU A 220 24.62 -9.98 -4.96
C GLU A 220 25.46 -9.28 -3.87
N THR A 221 25.76 -8.01 -4.07
CA THR A 221 26.62 -7.21 -3.20
C THR A 221 26.00 -5.87 -2.86
N VAL A 222 26.50 -5.24 -1.81
CA VAL A 222 26.20 -3.84 -1.50
C VAL A 222 26.66 -2.94 -2.65
N VAL A 223 25.77 -2.12 -3.17
CA VAL A 223 26.04 -1.19 -4.28
C VAL A 223 26.30 0.22 -3.75
N VAL A 224 25.54 0.65 -2.72
CA VAL A 224 25.68 1.98 -2.12
C VAL A 224 25.93 1.82 -0.62
N THR A 225 26.88 2.61 -0.11
CA THR A 225 27.11 2.77 1.35
C THR A 225 27.00 4.25 1.67
N ASP A 226 26.14 4.62 2.62
CA ASP A 226 25.91 6.00 3.03
C ASP A 226 25.63 6.09 4.53
N GLY A 227 26.47 6.85 5.25
CA GLY A 227 26.31 7.07 6.69
C GLY A 227 26.31 5.79 7.53
N GLY A 228 26.96 4.72 7.08
CA GLY A 228 26.98 3.40 7.74
C GLY A 228 25.81 2.50 7.34
N LEU A 229 24.86 2.96 6.54
CA LEU A 229 23.81 2.16 5.92
C LEU A 229 24.30 1.56 4.60
N SER A 230 23.82 0.37 4.27
CA SER A 230 24.23 -0.38 3.08
C SER A 230 23.00 -0.77 2.27
N TYR A 231 23.05 -0.52 0.96
CA TYR A 231 21.95 -0.73 0.03
C TYR A 231 22.35 -1.71 -1.06
N ASP A 232 21.56 -2.75 -1.22
CA ASP A 232 21.70 -3.78 -2.24
C ASP A 232 20.61 -3.70 -3.33
N ASN A 233 19.64 -2.76 -3.18
CA ASN A 233 18.60 -2.51 -4.16
C ASN A 233 18.24 -1.00 -4.22
N LEU A 234 17.82 -0.56 -5.41
CA LEU A 234 17.54 0.84 -5.70
C LEU A 234 16.26 1.34 -5.03
N LEU A 235 15.24 0.49 -4.84
CA LEU A 235 13.99 0.89 -4.18
C LEU A 235 14.24 1.40 -2.77
N ASP A 236 14.98 0.65 -1.96
CA ASP A 236 15.31 1.04 -0.60
C ASP A 236 16.10 2.36 -0.56
N THR A 237 17.00 2.58 -1.50
CA THR A 237 17.76 3.83 -1.65
C THR A 237 16.83 5.03 -1.91
N MET A 238 15.87 4.86 -2.84
CA MET A 238 14.90 5.91 -3.18
C MET A 238 13.93 6.19 -2.03
N VAL A 239 13.46 5.16 -1.33
CA VAL A 239 12.57 5.30 -0.17
C VAL A 239 13.30 5.97 1.01
N ASP A 240 14.56 5.62 1.24
CA ASP A 240 15.34 6.23 2.33
C ASP A 240 15.69 7.69 2.05
N ALA A 241 15.80 8.10 0.78
CA ALA A 241 15.89 9.52 0.42
C ALA A 241 14.62 10.30 0.79
N LEU A 242 13.44 9.71 0.63
CA LEU A 242 12.17 10.29 1.10
C LEU A 242 12.11 10.38 2.63
N TYR A 243 12.56 9.35 3.35
CA TYR A 243 12.65 9.42 4.82
C TYR A 243 13.61 10.53 5.27
N ALA A 244 14.75 10.70 4.61
CA ALA A 244 15.67 11.79 4.91
C ALA A 244 15.04 13.17 4.69
N ALA A 245 14.27 13.34 3.62
CA ALA A 245 13.55 14.59 3.34
C ALA A 245 12.45 14.86 4.39
N LEU A 246 11.70 13.84 4.81
CA LEU A 246 10.69 13.94 5.87
C LEU A 246 11.32 14.32 7.23
N GLU A 247 12.46 13.74 7.58
CA GLU A 247 13.18 14.10 8.81
C GLU A 247 13.64 15.56 8.78
N LYS A 248 14.17 16.04 7.64
CA LYS A 248 14.54 17.46 7.46
C LYS A 248 13.32 18.39 7.50
N ALA A 249 12.15 17.92 7.10
CA ALA A 249 10.88 18.65 7.21
C ALA A 249 10.29 18.65 8.64
N GLY A 250 10.97 18.03 9.62
CA GLY A 250 10.48 17.94 11.00
C GLY A 250 9.40 16.88 11.22
N ALA A 251 9.31 15.87 10.35
CA ALA A 251 8.29 14.81 10.37
C ALA A 251 8.91 13.40 10.44
N PRO A 252 9.79 13.08 11.42
CA PRO A 252 10.54 11.83 11.45
C PRO A 252 9.70 10.57 11.70
N GLN A 253 8.45 10.72 12.17
CA GLN A 253 7.56 9.60 12.48
C GLN A 253 6.68 9.20 11.29
N VAL A 254 6.63 10.02 10.23
CA VAL A 254 5.84 9.72 9.04
C VAL A 254 6.42 8.50 8.32
N GLN A 255 5.59 7.49 8.15
CA GLN A 255 5.94 6.31 7.37
C GLN A 255 5.77 6.58 5.87
N VAL A 256 6.59 5.97 5.05
CA VAL A 256 6.42 5.99 3.59
C VAL A 256 5.70 4.71 3.16
N VAL A 257 4.61 4.88 2.41
CA VAL A 257 3.93 3.81 1.69
C VAL A 257 4.27 3.97 0.22
N VAL A 258 4.84 2.93 -0.39
CA VAL A 258 5.10 2.91 -1.83
C VAL A 258 3.78 2.62 -2.54
N SER A 259 3.06 3.68 -2.89
CA SER A 259 1.71 3.60 -3.45
C SER A 259 1.67 3.20 -4.92
N GLU A 260 2.80 3.30 -5.61
CA GLU A 260 3.03 2.70 -6.93
C GLU A 260 4.49 2.32 -7.07
N THR A 261 4.71 1.15 -7.67
CA THR A 261 5.99 0.71 -8.19
C THR A 261 5.78 -0.45 -9.16
N GLY A 262 6.70 -0.67 -10.07
CA GLY A 262 6.58 -1.72 -11.07
C GLY A 262 7.70 -1.66 -12.09
N TRP A 263 7.61 -2.56 -13.08
CA TRP A 263 8.51 -2.61 -14.24
C TRP A 263 7.69 -2.96 -15.48
N PRO A 264 7.79 -2.17 -16.57
CA PRO A 264 6.97 -2.43 -17.76
C PRO A 264 7.49 -3.64 -18.53
N SER A 265 6.57 -4.41 -19.09
CA SER A 265 6.87 -5.65 -19.83
C SER A 265 7.15 -5.44 -21.31
N ASN A 266 6.96 -4.22 -21.83
CA ASN A 266 7.18 -3.85 -23.22
C ASN A 266 7.30 -2.32 -23.38
N GLY A 267 7.71 -1.85 -24.55
CA GLY A 267 7.65 -0.43 -24.95
C GLY A 267 8.98 0.32 -24.91
N ASN A 268 10.08 -0.27 -24.40
CA ASN A 268 11.42 0.33 -24.39
C ASN A 268 12.54 -0.71 -24.58
N GLY A 269 12.47 -1.47 -25.68
CA GLY A 269 13.52 -2.40 -26.07
C GLY A 269 13.84 -3.48 -25.04
N GLU A 270 15.12 -3.81 -24.91
CA GLU A 270 15.61 -4.91 -24.07
C GLU A 270 15.44 -4.68 -22.55
N VAL A 271 15.19 -3.44 -22.15
CA VAL A 271 14.98 -3.12 -20.73
C VAL A 271 13.58 -3.52 -20.28
N THR A 272 12.60 -3.44 -21.19
CA THR A 272 11.18 -3.70 -20.90
C THR A 272 10.74 -5.01 -21.51
N THR A 273 11.07 -6.10 -20.84
CA THR A 273 10.66 -7.46 -21.22
C THR A 273 9.79 -8.09 -20.14
N PRO A 274 8.95 -9.08 -20.48
CA PRO A 274 8.21 -9.84 -19.48
C PRO A 274 9.11 -10.43 -18.40
N GLU A 275 10.33 -10.86 -18.75
CA GLU A 275 11.31 -11.44 -17.83
C GLU A 275 11.79 -10.40 -16.81
N ASN A 276 12.19 -9.20 -17.22
CA ASN A 276 12.60 -8.12 -16.33
C ASN A 276 11.45 -7.66 -15.43
N ALA A 277 10.24 -7.55 -15.97
CA ALA A 277 9.04 -7.23 -15.21
C ALA A 277 8.72 -8.31 -14.17
N GLN A 278 8.84 -9.58 -14.53
CA GLN A 278 8.68 -10.70 -13.61
C GLN A 278 9.73 -10.67 -12.49
N ILE A 279 11.00 -10.47 -12.82
CA ILE A 279 12.10 -10.41 -11.87
C ILE A 279 11.86 -9.29 -10.86
N TYR A 280 11.61 -8.06 -11.35
CA TYR A 280 11.37 -6.92 -10.49
C TYR A 280 10.19 -7.15 -9.53
N ASN A 281 9.03 -7.49 -10.08
CA ASN A 281 7.79 -7.61 -9.30
C ASN A 281 7.85 -8.79 -8.31
N SER A 282 8.45 -9.91 -8.68
CA SER A 282 8.62 -11.07 -7.78
C SER A 282 9.60 -10.77 -6.65
N ASN A 283 10.70 -10.08 -6.95
CA ASN A 283 11.70 -9.70 -5.95
C ASN A 283 11.14 -8.64 -4.99
N LEU A 284 10.37 -7.66 -5.51
CA LEU A 284 9.67 -6.70 -4.65
C LEU A 284 8.70 -7.40 -3.69
N ILE A 285 7.86 -8.32 -4.18
CA ILE A 285 6.96 -9.09 -3.31
C ILE A 285 7.75 -9.80 -2.21
N SER A 286 8.83 -10.47 -2.58
CA SER A 286 9.70 -11.20 -1.63
C SER A 286 10.34 -10.26 -0.61
N HIS A 287 10.83 -9.09 -1.05
CA HIS A 287 11.43 -8.07 -0.21
C HIS A 287 10.43 -7.53 0.82
N VAL A 288 9.24 -7.13 0.37
CA VAL A 288 8.18 -6.61 1.25
C VAL A 288 7.72 -7.66 2.27
N LEU A 289 7.54 -8.91 1.84
CA LEU A 289 7.10 -10.00 2.71
C LEU A 289 8.17 -10.46 3.70
N SER A 290 9.45 -10.23 3.42
CA SER A 290 10.56 -10.54 4.34
C SER A 290 10.48 -9.72 5.64
N SER A 291 9.75 -8.60 5.62
CA SER A 291 9.66 -7.63 6.72
C SER A 291 11.03 -7.03 7.11
N ARG A 292 12.02 -7.09 6.20
CA ARG A 292 13.36 -6.55 6.43
C ARG A 292 13.32 -5.02 6.59
N GLY A 293 12.44 -4.35 5.85
CA GLY A 293 12.38 -2.89 5.75
C GLY A 293 13.54 -2.31 4.97
N THR A 294 13.63 -0.98 4.93
CA THR A 294 14.79 -0.29 4.36
C THR A 294 15.95 -0.23 5.36
N PRO A 295 17.20 0.03 4.94
CA PRO A 295 18.34 0.22 5.85
C PRO A 295 18.10 1.30 6.91
N ARG A 296 17.35 2.36 6.59
CA ARG A 296 17.00 3.44 7.53
C ARG A 296 15.85 3.08 8.47
N ARG A 297 14.99 2.13 8.09
CA ARG A 297 13.83 1.64 8.86
C ARG A 297 13.85 0.11 8.97
N PRO A 298 14.89 -0.47 9.58
CA PRO A 298 15.04 -1.92 9.65
C PRO A 298 13.89 -2.54 10.45
N GLY A 299 13.40 -3.69 9.99
CA GLY A 299 12.31 -4.41 10.64
C GLY A 299 10.90 -3.87 10.36
N ASN A 300 10.77 -2.73 9.67
CA ASN A 300 9.50 -2.15 9.27
C ASN A 300 9.23 -2.46 7.81
N SER A 301 8.35 -3.42 7.53
CA SER A 301 7.96 -3.74 6.15
C SER A 301 7.41 -2.51 5.44
N THR A 302 7.96 -2.19 4.27
CA THR A 302 7.49 -1.09 3.44
C THR A 302 6.22 -1.51 2.71
N GLU A 303 5.06 -1.01 3.14
CA GLU A 303 3.80 -1.25 2.43
C GLU A 303 3.93 -0.76 0.99
N SER A 304 3.65 -1.64 0.01
CA SER A 304 3.89 -1.35 -1.40
C SER A 304 2.76 -1.84 -2.29
N TYR A 305 2.50 -1.11 -3.38
CA TYR A 305 1.48 -1.41 -4.37
C TYR A 305 2.11 -1.56 -5.75
N LEU A 306 1.94 -2.74 -6.35
CA LEU A 306 2.39 -3.00 -7.72
C LEU A 306 1.51 -2.26 -8.71
N PHE A 307 2.11 -1.55 -9.62
CA PHE A 307 1.47 -0.92 -10.78
C PHE A 307 1.72 -1.79 -12.01
N ALA A 308 0.68 -2.42 -12.63
CA ALA A 308 -0.72 -2.36 -12.27
C ALA A 308 -1.39 -3.74 -12.48
N MET A 309 -2.68 -3.86 -12.14
CA MET A 309 -3.41 -5.13 -12.34
C MET A 309 -3.45 -5.54 -13.81
N PHE A 310 -3.72 -4.58 -14.71
CA PHE A 310 -3.86 -4.83 -16.15
C PHE A 310 -2.94 -3.95 -16.99
N ASN A 311 -2.64 -4.42 -18.20
CA ASN A 311 -2.25 -3.55 -19.28
C ASN A 311 -3.43 -2.63 -19.66
N GLU A 312 -3.16 -1.34 -19.83
CA GLU A 312 -4.19 -0.32 -20.06
C GLU A 312 -4.02 0.30 -21.45
N ASN A 313 -4.79 -0.18 -22.43
CA ASN A 313 -4.64 0.12 -23.87
C ASN A 313 -4.94 1.58 -24.26
N MET A 314 -5.55 2.37 -23.37
CA MET A 314 -5.89 3.78 -23.61
C MET A 314 -4.99 4.76 -22.85
N LYS A 315 -3.99 4.29 -22.10
CA LYS A 315 -3.06 5.20 -21.43
C LYS A 315 -2.28 6.02 -22.46
N PRO A 316 -2.27 7.36 -22.29
CA PRO A 316 -1.48 8.24 -23.13
C PRO A 316 0.00 8.22 -22.75
N GLY A 317 0.85 8.79 -23.61
CA GLY A 317 2.26 8.99 -23.33
C GLY A 317 3.17 7.98 -24.04
N ALA A 318 4.25 7.59 -23.38
CA ALA A 318 5.22 6.65 -23.94
C ALA A 318 4.61 5.23 -24.05
N ALA A 319 5.14 4.43 -24.99
CA ALA A 319 4.61 3.08 -25.23
C ALA A 319 4.62 2.19 -23.97
N VAL A 320 5.57 2.40 -23.07
CA VAL A 320 5.64 1.67 -21.78
C VAL A 320 4.37 1.84 -20.93
N GLU A 321 3.66 2.98 -21.04
CA GLU A 321 2.49 3.26 -20.19
C GLU A 321 1.36 2.25 -20.34
N GLN A 322 1.30 1.56 -21.47
CA GLN A 322 0.31 0.53 -21.77
C GLN A 322 0.74 -0.89 -21.35
N HIS A 323 1.91 -1.05 -20.71
CA HIS A 323 2.54 -2.35 -20.50
C HIS A 323 3.01 -2.62 -19.06
N TRP A 324 2.32 -2.06 -18.06
CA TRP A 324 2.63 -2.25 -16.65
C TRP A 324 1.86 -3.40 -15.99
N GLY A 325 0.92 -4.02 -16.72
CA GLY A 325 0.00 -5.00 -16.19
C GLY A 325 0.65 -6.29 -15.73
N LEU A 326 0.17 -6.84 -14.62
CA LEU A 326 0.42 -8.23 -14.21
C LEU A 326 -0.39 -9.19 -15.08
N PHE A 327 -1.55 -8.73 -15.55
CA PHE A 327 -2.48 -9.48 -16.36
C PHE A 327 -2.85 -8.71 -17.63
N TYR A 328 -3.20 -9.46 -18.68
CA TYR A 328 -3.93 -8.92 -19.82
C TYR A 328 -5.41 -8.76 -19.46
N PRO A 329 -6.18 -7.89 -20.16
CA PRO A 329 -7.63 -7.75 -19.96
C PRO A 329 -8.42 -9.07 -20.08
N ASN A 330 -7.91 -10.04 -20.85
CA ASN A 330 -8.49 -11.39 -20.94
C ASN A 330 -8.21 -12.28 -19.71
N LYS A 331 -7.59 -11.72 -18.66
CA LYS A 331 -7.24 -12.33 -17.37
C LYS A 331 -6.06 -13.32 -17.41
N SER A 332 -5.41 -13.52 -18.55
CA SER A 332 -4.16 -14.29 -18.59
C SER A 332 -3.01 -13.47 -17.99
N GLN A 333 -2.09 -14.12 -17.31
CA GLN A 333 -0.87 -13.47 -16.80
C GLN A 333 0.00 -12.98 -17.96
N VAL A 334 0.58 -11.79 -17.83
CA VAL A 334 1.61 -11.29 -18.75
C VAL A 334 2.92 -12.06 -18.56
N TYR A 335 3.21 -12.44 -17.33
CA TYR A 335 4.31 -13.30 -16.89
C TYR A 335 3.90 -14.02 -15.60
N PRO A 336 4.51 -15.17 -15.27
CA PRO A 336 4.20 -15.88 -14.03
C PRO A 336 4.47 -14.99 -12.80
N ILE A 337 3.45 -14.79 -11.97
CA ILE A 337 3.57 -14.07 -10.71
C ILE A 337 2.71 -14.72 -9.63
N ASN A 338 3.23 -14.76 -8.40
CA ASN A 338 2.55 -15.35 -7.26
C ASN A 338 2.58 -14.40 -6.07
N PHE A 339 1.47 -14.34 -5.34
CA PHE A 339 1.35 -13.62 -4.07
C PHE A 339 1.27 -14.65 -2.94
N PRO A 340 2.42 -14.97 -2.29
CA PRO A 340 2.41 -15.98 -1.24
C PRO A 340 1.64 -15.49 -0.02
N VAL A 341 0.79 -16.36 0.53
CA VAL A 341 0.14 -16.11 1.82
C VAL A 341 1.23 -16.13 2.90
N LYS A 342 1.27 -15.10 3.73
CA LYS A 342 2.03 -15.16 4.97
C LYS A 342 1.37 -16.20 5.86
N THR A 343 1.75 -17.46 5.77
CA THR A 343 1.34 -18.50 6.73
C THR A 343 1.89 -18.05 8.08
N LEU A 344 1.01 -17.53 8.93
CA LEU A 344 1.30 -17.46 10.36
C LEU A 344 1.82 -18.84 10.75
N SER A 345 3.01 -18.91 11.27
CA SER A 345 3.58 -20.15 11.87
C SER A 345 2.59 -20.61 12.93
N THR A 346 1.69 -21.50 12.52
CA THR A 346 0.48 -21.89 13.25
C THR A 346 0.76 -22.51 14.61
N LYS A 347 1.98 -22.97 14.88
CA LYS A 347 2.33 -23.62 16.14
C LYS A 347 2.57 -22.65 17.31
N LEU A 348 3.15 -21.48 17.10
CA LEU A 348 3.48 -20.54 18.19
C LEU A 348 2.38 -19.52 18.45
N GLY A 349 1.74 -19.01 17.41
CA GLY A 349 0.61 -18.07 17.50
C GLY A 349 -0.63 -18.73 18.11
N PHE A 350 -0.92 -19.97 17.74
CA PHE A 350 -2.05 -20.75 18.26
C PHE A 350 -1.89 -21.06 19.76
N ARG A 351 -0.68 -21.43 20.20
CA ARG A 351 -0.37 -21.70 21.60
C ARG A 351 -0.52 -20.45 22.48
N ASN A 352 -0.12 -19.28 21.97
CA ASN A 352 -0.23 -18.02 22.70
C ASN A 352 -1.68 -17.51 22.73
N LEU A 353 -2.45 -17.68 21.65
CA LEU A 353 -3.89 -17.34 21.61
C LEU A 353 -4.71 -18.25 22.54
N CYS A 354 -4.47 -19.55 22.52
CA CYS A 354 -5.13 -20.52 23.43
C CYS A 354 -4.77 -20.26 24.91
N ASN A 355 -3.52 -19.92 25.21
CA ASN A 355 -3.10 -19.57 26.57
C ASN A 355 -3.70 -18.23 27.02
N GLY A 356 -3.83 -17.24 26.13
CA GLY A 356 -4.50 -15.96 26.44
C GLY A 356 -5.99 -16.13 26.74
N LEU A 357 -6.71 -16.89 25.90
CA LEU A 357 -8.12 -17.20 26.10
C LEU A 357 -8.38 -18.07 27.36
N TYR A 358 -7.52 -19.05 27.61
CA TYR A 358 -7.59 -19.86 28.83
C TYR A 358 -7.42 -19.00 30.07
N ASN A 359 -6.47 -18.10 30.10
CA ASN A 359 -6.26 -17.22 31.26
C ASN A 359 -7.41 -16.23 31.45
N GLN A 360 -8.01 -15.68 30.39
CA GLN A 360 -9.20 -14.83 30.50
C GLN A 360 -10.45 -15.61 31.00
N LEU A 361 -10.69 -16.80 30.48
CA LEU A 361 -11.78 -17.66 30.92
C LEU A 361 -11.60 -18.10 32.38
N LYS A 362 -10.36 -18.41 32.80
CA LYS A 362 -10.05 -18.77 34.17
C LYS A 362 -10.35 -17.63 35.14
N VAL A 363 -9.94 -16.41 34.83
CA VAL A 363 -10.24 -15.23 35.66
C VAL A 363 -11.74 -14.96 35.75
N HIS A 364 -12.50 -15.14 34.66
CA HIS A 364 -13.96 -14.97 34.66
C HIS A 364 -14.67 -16.06 35.46
N LEU A 365 -14.25 -17.31 35.37
CA LEU A 365 -14.80 -18.42 36.16
C LEU A 365 -14.51 -18.27 37.66
N GLU A 366 -13.28 -17.83 38.02
CA GLU A 366 -12.93 -17.54 39.42
C GLU A 366 -13.76 -16.37 39.98
N SER A 367 -14.04 -15.35 39.20
CA SER A 367 -14.90 -14.23 39.61
C SER A 367 -16.35 -14.63 39.79
N ILE A 368 -16.89 -15.49 38.91
CA ILE A 368 -18.25 -16.05 39.04
C ILE A 368 -18.35 -16.97 40.28
N PHE A 369 -17.34 -17.81 40.52
CA PHE A 369 -17.29 -18.70 41.68
C PHE A 369 -17.25 -17.94 43.01
N MET A 370 -16.49 -16.81 43.04
CA MET A 370 -16.44 -15.92 44.21
C MET A 370 -17.76 -15.18 44.49
N VAL A 371 -18.57 -14.93 43.48
CA VAL A 371 -19.91 -14.33 43.62
C VAL A 371 -20.90 -15.38 44.18
N ILE A 372 -20.81 -16.62 43.70
CA ILE A 372 -21.71 -17.72 44.17
C ILE A 372 -21.43 -18.11 45.64
N ILE A 373 -20.17 -18.04 46.08
CA ILE A 373 -19.81 -18.35 47.48
C ILE A 373 -20.23 -17.23 48.45
N ARG A 374 -20.47 -16.00 47.98
CA ARG A 374 -20.91 -14.86 48.79
C ARG A 374 -22.43 -14.67 48.85
N MET A 375 -23.19 -15.48 48.11
CA MET A 375 -24.64 -15.61 48.24
C MET A 375 -25.02 -16.79 49.16
#